data_bf9a068608b882d51817022d435c164f
#
_entry.id   bf9a068608b882d51817022d435c164f
#
_cell.length_a   1.000
_cell.length_b   1.000
_cell.length_c   1.000
_cell.angle_alpha   90.00
_cell.angle_beta   90.00
_cell.angle_gamma   90.00
#
_symmetry.space_group_name_H-M   'P 1'
#
loop_
_entity.id
_entity.type
_entity.pdbx_description
1 polymer ?
#
loop_
_entity_poly.entity_id
_entity_poly.type
_entity_poly.pdbx_seq_one_letter_code
_entity_poly.pdbx_strand_id
1 'polypeptide(L)'
;MRHFAFQKPDMDTVLTAWILGFRPEDKLILASNANNREMLSDQSIICIECGGSGQVDMGNFDHHDIRFKLPCACVQAYSWKGISDPVLYRLVKYVQAVDEGIRHCHLGRSVSDIHFSGIYSGMRLTHSNSLYSQFYRGIDLFQFAYQNRIDPWNPQSNIPEWENYIQAKKKQYRQLKRYASHAIVLKTISGIQFGYLKAPIPGIHALLRQLGCEISIAQGLNQYNNRYYTSISSHNLNMTVLLPALLKKERGWGGPDHGRIISSPKSGTTLSEKDIINMVRVYF
;
A
#
# COMPACT_ATOMS: atom_id res chain seq x y z
N MET A 1 -7.22 -26.13 11.66
CA MET A 1 -7.29 -24.66 11.80
C MET A 1 -5.88 -24.14 11.68
N ARG A 2 -5.59 -23.34 10.65
CA ARG A 2 -4.28 -22.74 10.39
C ARG A 2 -4.26 -21.34 10.95
N HIS A 3 -3.06 -20.77 11.12
CA HIS A 3 -2.88 -19.39 11.53
C HIS A 3 -2.28 -18.60 10.35
N PHE A 4 -2.84 -17.44 10.05
CA PHE A 4 -2.33 -16.51 9.03
C PHE A 4 -1.96 -15.19 9.70
N ALA A 5 -0.69 -14.84 9.64
CA ALA A 5 -0.17 -13.60 10.18
C ALA A 5 0.10 -12.58 9.06
N PHE A 6 -0.31 -11.32 9.27
CA PHE A 6 -0.06 -10.22 8.34
C PHE A 6 -0.07 -8.87 9.06
N GLN A 7 0.50 -7.83 8.45
CA GLN A 7 0.50 -6.48 9.01
C GLN A 7 -0.71 -5.65 8.57
N LYS A 8 -1.01 -5.68 7.30
CA LYS A 8 -2.09 -4.92 6.67
C LYS A 8 -2.72 -5.74 5.55
N PRO A 9 -4.03 -5.67 5.37
CA PRO A 9 -4.72 -6.38 4.30
C PRO A 9 -4.66 -5.57 3.00
N ASP A 10 -3.48 -5.47 2.39
CA ASP A 10 -3.39 -4.96 1.02
C ASP A 10 -3.67 -6.07 -0.01
N MET A 11 -3.54 -5.74 -1.29
CA MET A 11 -3.90 -6.68 -2.35
C MET A 11 -2.98 -7.89 -2.40
N ASP A 12 -1.68 -7.67 -2.17
CA ASP A 12 -0.69 -8.75 -2.20
C ASP A 12 -0.91 -9.71 -1.02
N THR A 13 -1.05 -9.20 0.19
CA THR A 13 -1.38 -9.98 1.38
C THR A 13 -2.64 -10.84 1.19
N VAL A 14 -3.73 -10.22 0.73
CA VAL A 14 -5.03 -10.90 0.65
C VAL A 14 -5.06 -11.92 -0.48
N LEU A 15 -4.51 -11.59 -1.65
CA LEU A 15 -4.42 -12.55 -2.76
C LEU A 15 -3.53 -13.74 -2.38
N THR A 16 -2.42 -13.50 -1.68
CA THR A 16 -1.55 -14.56 -1.16
C THR A 16 -2.31 -15.51 -0.24
N ALA A 17 -3.04 -14.99 0.74
CA ALA A 17 -3.83 -15.80 1.65
C ALA A 17 -4.89 -16.63 0.91
N TRP A 18 -5.56 -16.06 -0.08
CA TRP A 18 -6.54 -16.75 -0.90
C TRP A 18 -5.90 -17.86 -1.74
N ILE A 19 -4.76 -17.64 -2.38
CA ILE A 19 -3.99 -18.67 -3.11
C ILE A 19 -3.58 -19.82 -2.20
N LEU A 20 -3.18 -19.50 -0.97
CA LEU A 20 -2.81 -20.50 0.05
C LEU A 20 -4.03 -21.25 0.63
N GLY A 21 -5.23 -20.90 0.15
CA GLY A 21 -6.49 -21.56 0.53
C GLY A 21 -6.98 -21.18 1.92
N PHE A 22 -6.86 -19.89 2.29
CA PHE A 22 -7.46 -19.36 3.51
C PHE A 22 -8.96 -19.70 3.58
N ARG A 23 -9.42 -20.07 4.77
CA ARG A 23 -10.81 -20.44 5.04
C ARG A 23 -11.37 -19.64 6.23
N PRO A 24 -12.69 -19.46 6.34
CA PRO A 24 -13.29 -18.70 7.44
C PRO A 24 -12.93 -19.22 8.85
N GLU A 25 -12.69 -20.52 8.98
CA GLU A 25 -12.27 -21.17 10.24
C GLU A 25 -10.81 -20.97 10.60
N ASP A 26 -9.96 -20.49 9.66
CA ASP A 26 -8.56 -20.19 9.94
C ASP A 26 -8.45 -18.92 10.78
N LYS A 27 -7.44 -18.88 11.65
CA LYS A 27 -7.22 -17.76 12.58
C LYS A 27 -6.34 -16.69 11.95
N LEU A 28 -6.76 -15.44 12.07
CA LEU A 28 -5.98 -14.28 11.65
C LEU A 28 -5.20 -13.68 12.81
N ILE A 29 -3.94 -13.38 12.58
CA ILE A 29 -3.03 -12.72 13.53
C ILE A 29 -2.52 -11.42 12.91
N LEU A 30 -2.78 -10.29 13.57
CA LEU A 30 -2.19 -9.01 13.16
C LEU A 30 -0.77 -8.91 13.71
N ALA A 31 0.22 -8.92 12.83
CA ALA A 31 1.62 -8.76 13.21
C ALA A 31 1.89 -7.30 13.60
N SER A 32 2.55 -7.09 14.73
CA SER A 32 2.85 -5.75 15.24
C SER A 32 4.02 -5.07 14.51
N ASN A 33 4.92 -5.86 13.92
CA ASN A 33 6.06 -5.40 13.13
C ASN A 33 6.45 -6.43 12.05
N ALA A 34 7.22 -5.99 11.05
CA ALA A 34 7.66 -6.81 9.93
C ALA A 34 8.78 -7.82 10.26
N ASN A 35 9.34 -7.81 11.47
CA ASN A 35 10.51 -8.63 11.86
C ASN A 35 10.25 -9.45 13.12
N ASN A 36 9.10 -10.10 13.19
CA ASN A 36 8.81 -11.00 14.29
C ASN A 36 9.45 -12.37 14.03
N ARG A 37 10.71 -12.53 14.46
CA ARG A 37 11.49 -13.78 14.28
C ARG A 37 10.82 -15.00 14.90
N GLU A 38 10.11 -14.85 16.00
CA GLU A 38 9.40 -15.96 16.66
C GLU A 38 8.29 -16.49 15.76
N MET A 39 7.50 -15.59 15.15
CA MET A 39 6.45 -16.01 14.22
C MET A 39 7.03 -16.65 12.95
N LEU A 40 8.16 -16.17 12.44
CA LEU A 40 8.80 -16.69 11.23
C LEU A 40 9.37 -18.09 11.42
N SER A 41 9.74 -18.47 12.64
CA SER A 41 10.26 -19.80 12.97
C SER A 41 9.16 -20.80 13.32
N ASP A 42 7.93 -20.35 13.56
CA ASP A 42 6.79 -21.20 13.89
C ASP A 42 6.09 -21.68 12.62
N GLN A 43 6.37 -22.90 12.20
CA GLN A 43 5.79 -23.52 11.01
C GLN A 43 4.26 -23.72 11.06
N SER A 44 3.63 -23.52 12.22
CA SER A 44 2.17 -23.54 12.35
C SER A 44 1.52 -22.22 11.90
N ILE A 45 2.33 -21.18 11.67
CA ILE A 45 1.90 -19.84 11.27
C ILE A 45 2.35 -19.56 9.85
N ILE A 46 1.40 -19.25 8.98
CA ILE A 46 1.67 -18.74 7.64
C ILE A 46 1.85 -17.22 7.74
N CYS A 47 3.07 -16.72 7.49
CA CYS A 47 3.42 -15.32 7.58
C CYS A 47 3.37 -14.68 6.18
N ILE A 48 2.54 -13.65 6.02
CA ILE A 48 2.40 -12.92 4.76
C ILE A 48 2.79 -11.47 4.97
N GLU A 49 3.84 -11.01 4.31
CA GLU A 49 4.37 -9.65 4.41
C GLU A 49 4.58 -9.15 5.84
N CYS A 50 5.02 -10.02 6.73
CA CYS A 50 5.21 -9.68 8.14
C CYS A 50 6.57 -10.07 8.72
N GLY A 51 7.54 -10.44 7.90
CA GLY A 51 8.81 -10.88 8.42
C GLY A 51 10.05 -10.61 7.59
N GLY A 52 9.91 -10.08 6.40
CA GLY A 52 11.05 -9.84 5.51
C GLY A 52 11.73 -11.13 5.05
N SER A 53 11.03 -12.26 5.04
CA SER A 53 11.58 -13.56 4.64
C SER A 53 10.70 -14.23 3.59
N GLY A 54 11.30 -14.52 2.44
CA GLY A 54 10.68 -15.30 1.36
C GLY A 54 10.97 -16.81 1.48
N GLN A 55 11.07 -17.34 2.69
CA GLN A 55 11.26 -18.76 2.94
C GLN A 55 9.92 -19.50 2.84
N VAL A 56 9.46 -19.72 1.62
CA VAL A 56 8.12 -20.26 1.34
C VAL A 56 7.89 -21.66 1.94
N ASP A 57 8.93 -22.47 2.01
CA ASP A 57 8.87 -23.80 2.65
C ASP A 57 8.65 -23.74 4.16
N MET A 58 8.95 -22.60 4.78
CA MET A 58 8.67 -22.31 6.19
C MET A 58 7.32 -21.59 6.38
N GLY A 59 6.54 -21.41 5.32
CA GLY A 59 5.29 -20.67 5.35
C GLY A 59 5.46 -19.14 5.35
N ASN A 60 6.65 -18.63 4.99
CA ASN A 60 6.95 -17.19 4.97
C ASN A 60 6.94 -16.66 3.54
N PHE A 61 5.97 -15.80 3.23
CA PHE A 61 5.77 -15.17 1.93
C PHE A 61 5.99 -13.66 2.07
N ASP A 62 7.19 -13.19 1.71
CA ASP A 62 7.56 -11.78 1.84
C ASP A 62 8.64 -11.41 0.82
N HIS A 63 8.68 -10.15 0.42
CA HIS A 63 9.64 -9.62 -0.55
C HIS A 63 10.37 -8.35 -0.06
N HIS A 64 10.16 -7.96 1.19
CA HIS A 64 10.70 -6.73 1.75
C HIS A 64 12.18 -6.82 2.18
N ASP A 65 12.79 -8.01 2.15
CA ASP A 65 14.22 -8.14 2.39
C ASP A 65 15.02 -7.73 1.15
N ILE A 66 15.63 -6.55 1.21
CA ILE A 66 16.40 -5.98 0.09
C ILE A 66 17.63 -6.80 -0.31
N ARG A 67 18.10 -7.70 0.57
CA ARG A 67 19.23 -8.59 0.27
C ARG A 67 18.88 -9.61 -0.79
N PHE A 68 17.58 -9.91 -0.94
CA PHE A 68 17.06 -10.84 -1.92
C PHE A 68 16.04 -10.13 -2.82
N LYS A 69 16.27 -10.19 -4.11
CA LYS A 69 15.31 -9.67 -5.09
C LYS A 69 14.19 -10.69 -5.31
N LEU A 70 13.27 -10.77 -4.34
CA LEU A 70 12.13 -11.67 -4.39
C LEU A 70 10.93 -11.00 -5.07
N PRO A 71 10.09 -11.77 -5.76
CA PRO A 71 8.81 -11.27 -6.25
C PRO A 71 7.83 -11.07 -5.08
N CYS A 72 6.77 -10.30 -5.29
CA CYS A 72 5.74 -10.08 -4.27
C CYS A 72 5.10 -11.40 -3.77
N ALA A 73 4.50 -11.37 -2.59
CA ALA A 73 4.08 -12.58 -1.87
C ALA A 73 3.10 -13.44 -2.67
N CYS A 74 2.17 -12.84 -3.42
CA CYS A 74 1.21 -13.60 -4.22
C CYS A 74 1.86 -14.35 -5.40
N VAL A 75 2.94 -13.82 -5.96
CA VAL A 75 3.73 -14.53 -6.99
C VAL A 75 4.46 -15.71 -6.37
N GLN A 76 5.05 -15.53 -5.18
CA GLN A 76 5.69 -16.62 -4.43
C GLN A 76 4.69 -17.75 -4.14
N ALA A 77 3.50 -17.41 -3.61
CA ALA A 77 2.46 -18.38 -3.29
C ALA A 77 1.93 -19.10 -4.54
N TYR A 78 1.72 -18.38 -5.64
CA TYR A 78 1.29 -18.96 -6.91
C TYR A 78 2.31 -19.98 -7.44
N SER A 79 3.58 -19.61 -7.44
CA SER A 79 4.68 -20.49 -7.88
C SER A 79 4.86 -21.70 -6.96
N TRP A 80 4.83 -21.47 -5.65
CA TRP A 80 4.99 -22.53 -4.65
C TRP A 80 3.88 -23.58 -4.73
N LYS A 81 2.63 -23.15 -5.02
CA LYS A 81 1.49 -24.06 -5.22
C LYS A 81 1.52 -24.81 -6.55
N GLY A 82 2.39 -24.43 -7.50
CA GLY A 82 2.44 -25.05 -8.81
C GLY A 82 1.14 -24.91 -9.62
N ILE A 83 0.37 -23.83 -9.38
CA ILE A 83 -0.92 -23.62 -10.04
C ILE A 83 -0.70 -23.22 -11.50
N SER A 84 -1.49 -23.83 -12.41
CA SER A 84 -1.55 -23.46 -13.82
C SER A 84 -2.98 -23.06 -14.18
N ASP A 85 -3.40 -21.87 -13.75
CA ASP A 85 -4.73 -21.31 -14.00
C ASP A 85 -4.60 -19.92 -14.61
N PRO A 86 -5.06 -19.70 -15.86
CA PRO A 86 -4.88 -18.43 -16.57
C PRO A 86 -5.67 -17.27 -15.96
N VAL A 87 -6.79 -17.51 -15.29
CA VAL A 87 -7.58 -16.47 -14.63
C VAL A 87 -6.85 -16.00 -13.38
N LEU A 88 -6.42 -16.95 -12.55
CA LEU A 88 -5.63 -16.63 -11.35
C LEU A 88 -4.30 -15.99 -11.71
N TYR A 89 -3.59 -16.49 -12.73
CA TYR A 89 -2.35 -15.88 -13.20
C TYR A 89 -2.53 -14.40 -13.56
N ARG A 90 -3.64 -14.03 -14.22
CA ARG A 90 -3.94 -12.64 -14.56
C ARG A 90 -4.13 -11.77 -13.33
N LEU A 91 -4.81 -12.27 -12.29
CA LEU A 91 -4.94 -11.56 -11.02
C LEU A 91 -3.59 -11.37 -10.33
N VAL A 92 -2.77 -12.42 -10.28
CA VAL A 92 -1.41 -12.37 -9.71
C VAL A 92 -0.54 -11.33 -10.44
N LYS A 93 -0.53 -11.35 -11.79
CA LYS A 93 0.21 -10.37 -12.58
C LYS A 93 -0.25 -8.94 -12.38
N TYR A 94 -1.55 -8.74 -12.22
CA TYR A 94 -2.11 -7.44 -11.91
C TYR A 94 -1.64 -6.94 -10.53
N VAL A 95 -1.74 -7.78 -9.49
CA VAL A 95 -1.32 -7.43 -8.13
C VAL A 95 0.17 -7.15 -8.08
N GLN A 96 0.99 -7.99 -8.72
CA GLN A 96 2.43 -7.75 -8.87
C GLN A 96 2.71 -6.37 -9.46
N ALA A 97 2.06 -6.01 -10.55
CA ALA A 97 2.27 -4.73 -11.20
C ALA A 97 1.85 -3.54 -10.32
N VAL A 98 0.78 -3.69 -9.53
CA VAL A 98 0.35 -2.64 -8.58
C VAL A 98 1.36 -2.50 -7.45
N ASP A 99 1.87 -3.61 -6.92
CA ASP A 99 2.83 -3.65 -5.83
C ASP A 99 4.19 -3.04 -6.25
N GLU A 100 4.66 -3.38 -7.44
CA GLU A 100 5.87 -2.81 -8.05
C GLU A 100 5.71 -1.33 -8.44
N GLY A 101 4.52 -0.75 -8.27
CA GLY A 101 4.23 0.65 -8.58
C GLY A 101 4.14 0.92 -10.09
N ILE A 102 3.93 -0.09 -10.90
CA ILE A 102 3.73 0.06 -12.34
C ILE A 102 2.41 0.80 -12.56
N ARG A 103 2.51 2.01 -13.10
CA ARG A 103 1.34 2.86 -13.34
C ARG A 103 0.58 2.37 -14.56
N HIS A 104 -0.68 1.99 -14.34
CA HIS A 104 -1.61 1.75 -15.44
C HIS A 104 -2.19 3.04 -16.06
N CYS A 105 -1.70 4.21 -15.63
CA CYS A 105 -2.18 5.51 -16.08
C CYS A 105 -1.78 5.90 -17.52
N HIS A 106 -1.08 5.02 -18.23
CA HIS A 106 -0.65 5.33 -19.61
C HIS A 106 -1.74 5.22 -20.67
N LEU A 107 -2.98 4.92 -20.27
CA LEU A 107 -4.03 4.66 -21.25
C LEU A 107 -5.01 5.83 -21.45
N GLY A 108 -4.65 7.05 -21.05
CA GLY A 108 -5.47 8.25 -21.38
C GLY A 108 -6.93 8.19 -20.89
N ARG A 109 -7.21 7.28 -19.93
CA ARG A 109 -8.57 7.02 -19.46
C ARG A 109 -9.01 8.10 -18.49
N SER A 110 -10.25 8.47 -18.62
CA SER A 110 -10.96 9.39 -17.73
C SER A 110 -10.87 8.94 -16.27
N VAL A 111 -10.90 9.91 -15.34
CA VAL A 111 -11.06 9.70 -13.89
C VAL A 111 -12.29 8.84 -13.54
N SER A 112 -13.19 8.61 -14.50
CA SER A 112 -14.34 7.73 -14.37
C SER A 112 -13.99 6.24 -14.33
N ASP A 113 -12.84 5.85 -14.90
CA ASP A 113 -12.47 4.45 -15.06
C ASP A 113 -11.73 3.97 -13.81
N ILE A 114 -12.46 3.33 -12.91
CA ILE A 114 -11.88 2.78 -11.69
C ILE A 114 -11.32 1.39 -11.98
N HIS A 115 -10.00 1.26 -11.91
CA HIS A 115 -9.32 -0.05 -11.97
C HIS A 115 -9.61 -0.91 -10.74
N PHE A 116 -9.31 -2.20 -10.82
CA PHE A 116 -9.54 -3.13 -9.71
C PHE A 116 -8.87 -2.66 -8.42
N SER A 117 -7.65 -2.10 -8.48
CA SER A 117 -6.99 -1.49 -7.33
C SER A 117 -7.76 -0.30 -6.73
N GLY A 118 -8.48 0.44 -7.56
CA GLY A 118 -9.39 1.50 -7.10
C GLY A 118 -10.61 0.96 -6.37
N ILE A 119 -11.20 -0.12 -6.88
CA ILE A 119 -12.31 -0.84 -6.24
C ILE A 119 -11.85 -1.41 -4.89
N TYR A 120 -10.69 -2.07 -4.86
CA TYR A 120 -10.06 -2.56 -3.64
C TYR A 120 -9.81 -1.43 -2.62
N SER A 121 -9.28 -0.30 -3.08
CA SER A 121 -9.12 0.89 -2.24
C SER A 121 -10.45 1.41 -1.71
N GLY A 122 -11.51 1.40 -2.52
CA GLY A 122 -12.87 1.75 -2.10
C GLY A 122 -13.42 0.81 -1.03
N MET A 123 -13.22 -0.49 -1.19
CA MET A 123 -13.55 -1.49 -0.18
C MET A 123 -12.85 -1.18 1.15
N ARG A 124 -11.56 -0.88 1.15
CA ARG A 124 -10.84 -0.50 2.36
C ARG A 124 -11.38 0.78 3.01
N LEU A 125 -11.86 1.73 2.23
CA LEU A 125 -12.49 2.96 2.74
C LEU A 125 -13.81 2.68 3.43
N THR A 126 -14.64 1.79 2.88
CA THR A 126 -15.93 1.43 3.50
C THR A 126 -15.77 0.61 4.78
N HIS A 127 -14.65 -0.10 4.93
CA HIS A 127 -14.31 -0.92 6.09
C HIS A 127 -13.11 -0.37 6.88
N SER A 128 -12.96 0.95 6.94
CA SER A 128 -11.77 1.62 7.50
C SER A 128 -11.53 1.37 8.99
N ASN A 129 -12.54 0.94 9.74
CA ASN A 129 -12.49 0.71 11.17
C ASN A 129 -11.99 -0.71 11.57
N SER A 130 -11.81 -1.63 10.63
CA SER A 130 -11.43 -3.00 10.93
C SER A 130 -10.53 -3.61 9.86
N LEU A 131 -9.29 -3.94 10.21
CA LEU A 131 -8.38 -4.67 9.32
C LEU A 131 -8.87 -6.09 9.01
N TYR A 132 -9.53 -6.73 9.96
CA TYR A 132 -10.14 -8.03 9.74
C TYR A 132 -11.27 -7.96 8.69
N SER A 133 -12.17 -6.97 8.81
CA SER A 133 -13.21 -6.75 7.81
C SER A 133 -12.61 -6.47 6.43
N GLN A 134 -11.57 -5.65 6.35
CA GLN A 134 -10.87 -5.39 5.08
C GLN A 134 -10.28 -6.67 4.50
N PHE A 135 -9.72 -7.54 5.33
CA PHE A 135 -9.15 -8.80 4.88
C PHE A 135 -10.23 -9.72 4.29
N TYR A 136 -11.30 -10.00 5.04
CA TYR A 136 -12.39 -10.86 4.56
C TYR A 136 -13.06 -10.31 3.30
N ARG A 137 -13.35 -9.01 3.26
CA ARG A 137 -13.94 -8.38 2.06
C ARG A 137 -12.97 -8.36 0.88
N GLY A 138 -11.68 -8.30 1.14
CA GLY A 138 -10.66 -8.47 0.10
C GLY A 138 -10.65 -9.89 -0.48
N ILE A 139 -10.80 -10.93 0.35
CA ILE A 139 -11.01 -12.33 -0.10
C ILE A 139 -12.24 -12.42 -1.00
N ASP A 140 -13.38 -11.87 -0.55
CA ASP A 140 -14.63 -11.87 -1.33
C ASP A 140 -14.44 -11.21 -2.71
N LEU A 141 -13.70 -10.08 -2.76
CA LEU A 141 -13.41 -9.37 -4.00
C LEU A 141 -12.59 -10.23 -4.99
N PHE A 142 -11.53 -10.87 -4.52
CA PHE A 142 -10.71 -11.74 -5.38
C PHE A 142 -11.46 -12.98 -5.82
N GLN A 143 -12.21 -13.59 -4.92
CA GLN A 143 -13.05 -14.75 -5.24
C GLN A 143 -14.11 -14.40 -6.30
N PHE A 144 -14.79 -13.28 -6.16
CA PHE A 144 -15.76 -12.80 -7.14
C PHE A 144 -15.10 -12.52 -8.50
N ALA A 145 -13.96 -11.82 -8.50
CA ALA A 145 -13.22 -11.52 -9.72
C ALA A 145 -12.78 -12.80 -10.45
N TYR A 146 -12.32 -13.80 -9.71
CA TYR A 146 -11.89 -15.08 -10.24
C TYR A 146 -13.08 -15.86 -10.83
N GLN A 147 -14.16 -16.03 -10.05
CA GLN A 147 -15.35 -16.81 -10.46
C GLN A 147 -16.00 -16.21 -11.71
N ASN A 148 -16.04 -14.89 -11.83
CA ASN A 148 -16.64 -14.18 -12.96
C ASN A 148 -15.63 -13.86 -14.07
N ARG A 149 -14.38 -14.35 -13.97
CA ARG A 149 -13.30 -14.15 -14.95
C ARG A 149 -13.06 -12.67 -15.29
N ILE A 150 -13.20 -11.80 -14.31
CA ILE A 150 -13.07 -10.36 -14.49
C ILE A 150 -11.61 -10.02 -14.82
N ASP A 151 -11.43 -9.19 -15.85
CA ASP A 151 -10.12 -8.64 -16.16
C ASP A 151 -9.78 -7.51 -15.16
N PRO A 152 -8.79 -7.69 -14.26
CA PRO A 152 -8.46 -6.66 -13.27
C PRO A 152 -7.86 -5.40 -13.88
N TRP A 153 -7.33 -5.50 -15.11
CA TRP A 153 -6.79 -4.36 -15.86
C TRP A 153 -7.88 -3.48 -16.45
N ASN A 154 -9.04 -4.07 -16.73
CA ASN A 154 -10.18 -3.38 -17.31
C ASN A 154 -11.49 -3.89 -16.72
N PRO A 155 -11.70 -3.77 -15.40
CA PRO A 155 -12.93 -4.24 -14.77
C PRO A 155 -14.10 -3.42 -15.32
N GLN A 156 -15.18 -4.10 -15.60
CA GLN A 156 -16.42 -3.43 -16.01
C GLN A 156 -16.92 -2.54 -14.88
N SER A 157 -17.27 -1.29 -15.19
CA SER A 157 -17.72 -0.32 -14.20
C SER A 157 -19.12 -0.58 -13.63
N ASN A 158 -19.85 -1.56 -14.18
CA ASN A 158 -21.25 -1.83 -13.85
C ASN A 158 -21.41 -3.18 -13.13
N ILE A 159 -20.59 -3.45 -12.15
CA ILE A 159 -20.74 -4.63 -11.28
C ILE A 159 -21.47 -4.17 -10.02
N PRO A 160 -22.75 -4.57 -9.82
CA PRO A 160 -23.56 -4.09 -8.71
C PRO A 160 -22.95 -4.36 -7.34
N GLU A 161 -22.27 -5.51 -7.18
CA GLU A 161 -21.60 -5.94 -5.96
C GLU A 161 -20.48 -4.98 -5.55
N TRP A 162 -19.91 -4.23 -6.49
CA TRP A 162 -18.78 -3.31 -6.26
C TRP A 162 -19.19 -1.84 -6.23
N GLU A 163 -20.45 -1.53 -6.49
CA GLU A 163 -20.92 -0.14 -6.63
C GLU A 163 -20.61 0.70 -5.38
N ASN A 164 -20.84 0.16 -4.19
CA ASN A 164 -20.52 0.86 -2.94
C ASN A 164 -19.04 1.22 -2.82
N TYR A 165 -18.15 0.33 -3.27
CA TYR A 165 -16.70 0.55 -3.24
C TYR A 165 -16.29 1.58 -4.29
N ILE A 166 -16.88 1.51 -5.48
CA ILE A 166 -16.69 2.47 -6.56
C ILE A 166 -17.11 3.87 -6.09
N GLN A 167 -18.28 4.00 -5.48
CA GLN A 167 -18.77 5.29 -4.97
C GLN A 167 -17.91 5.83 -3.82
N ALA A 168 -17.47 4.97 -2.90
CA ALA A 168 -16.55 5.37 -1.84
C ALA A 168 -15.23 5.95 -2.42
N LYS A 169 -14.67 5.30 -3.44
CA LYS A 169 -13.46 5.76 -4.12
C LYS A 169 -13.68 7.07 -4.88
N LYS A 170 -14.79 7.19 -5.62
CA LYS A 170 -15.17 8.43 -6.31
C LYS A 170 -15.37 9.60 -5.33
N LYS A 171 -15.99 9.33 -4.16
CA LYS A 171 -16.16 10.32 -3.09
C LYS A 171 -14.82 10.78 -2.55
N GLN A 172 -13.93 9.84 -2.21
CA GLN A 172 -12.56 10.15 -1.76
C GLN A 172 -11.83 11.02 -2.77
N TYR A 173 -11.88 10.67 -4.05
CA TYR A 173 -11.21 11.42 -5.10
C TYR A 173 -11.75 12.85 -5.25
N ARG A 174 -13.09 13.02 -5.20
CA ARG A 174 -13.71 14.35 -5.20
C ARG A 174 -13.30 15.18 -3.99
N GLN A 175 -13.19 14.56 -2.80
CA GLN A 175 -12.70 15.23 -1.61
C GLN A 175 -11.24 15.65 -1.75
N LEU A 176 -10.37 14.75 -2.24
CA LEU A 176 -8.96 15.07 -2.50
C LEU A 176 -8.80 16.25 -3.46
N LYS A 177 -9.58 16.30 -4.54
CA LYS A 177 -9.55 17.42 -5.49
C LYS A 177 -9.84 18.78 -4.82
N ARG A 178 -10.70 18.83 -3.80
CA ARG A 178 -10.96 20.07 -3.07
C ARG A 178 -9.74 20.53 -2.26
N TYR A 179 -8.88 19.61 -1.86
CA TYR A 179 -7.62 19.96 -1.19
C TYR A 179 -6.49 20.30 -2.16
N ALA A 180 -6.64 20.04 -3.45
CA ALA A 180 -5.57 20.29 -4.43
C ALA A 180 -5.13 21.76 -4.46
N SER A 181 -6.06 22.69 -4.25
CA SER A 181 -5.77 24.14 -4.18
C SER A 181 -4.92 24.54 -2.97
N HIS A 182 -4.84 23.70 -1.95
CA HIS A 182 -4.00 23.91 -0.77
C HIS A 182 -2.63 23.24 -0.88
N ALA A 183 -2.38 22.53 -1.99
CA ALA A 183 -1.08 21.91 -2.21
C ALA A 183 -0.01 22.97 -2.44
N ILE A 184 1.09 22.88 -1.71
CA ILE A 184 2.28 23.70 -1.92
C ILE A 184 3.17 22.91 -2.89
N VAL A 185 3.42 23.46 -4.08
CA VAL A 185 4.29 22.86 -5.09
C VAL A 185 5.52 23.73 -5.27
N LEU A 186 6.70 23.17 -5.09
CA LEU A 186 7.98 23.87 -5.07
C LEU A 186 9.02 23.05 -5.87
N LYS A 187 10.21 23.65 -6.03
CA LYS A 187 11.40 22.95 -6.55
C LYS A 187 12.47 22.84 -5.50
N THR A 188 13.20 21.74 -5.51
CA THR A 188 14.42 21.54 -4.73
C THR A 188 15.55 22.40 -5.29
N ILE A 189 16.69 22.44 -4.60
CA ILE A 189 17.90 23.15 -5.09
C ILE A 189 18.38 22.56 -6.42
N SER A 190 18.25 21.25 -6.62
CA SER A 190 18.60 20.59 -7.89
C SER A 190 17.50 20.69 -8.99
N GLY A 191 16.40 21.41 -8.72
CA GLY A 191 15.31 21.63 -9.69
C GLY A 191 14.22 20.55 -9.71
N ILE A 192 14.27 19.55 -8.83
CA ILE A 192 13.24 18.48 -8.73
C ILE A 192 11.95 19.07 -8.18
N GLN A 193 10.82 18.83 -8.86
CA GLN A 193 9.52 19.29 -8.38
C GLN A 193 9.04 18.42 -7.22
N PHE A 194 8.66 19.06 -6.13
CA PHE A 194 8.09 18.38 -4.96
C PHE A 194 6.84 19.10 -4.46
N GLY A 195 6.00 18.35 -3.76
CA GLY A 195 4.76 18.90 -3.23
C GLY A 195 4.52 18.52 -1.78
N TYR A 196 3.87 19.42 -1.06
CA TYR A 196 3.36 19.22 0.28
C TYR A 196 1.84 19.41 0.30
N LEU A 197 1.16 18.52 1.01
CA LEU A 197 -0.27 18.68 1.28
C LEU A 197 -0.63 18.07 2.63
N LYS A 198 -1.42 18.81 3.40
CA LYS A 198 -2.05 18.37 4.64
C LYS A 198 -3.54 18.15 4.40
N ALA A 199 -4.03 16.93 4.62
CA ALA A 199 -5.45 16.62 4.50
C ALA A 199 -5.85 15.43 5.40
N PRO A 200 -7.07 15.41 5.94
CA PRO A 200 -7.53 14.33 6.82
C PRO A 200 -8.00 13.08 6.05
N ILE A 201 -7.63 12.94 4.80
CA ILE A 201 -8.08 11.86 3.91
C ILE A 201 -6.88 11.18 3.24
N PRO A 202 -6.94 9.87 2.99
CA PRO A 202 -5.87 9.14 2.31
C PRO A 202 -5.78 9.50 0.83
N GLY A 203 -4.62 9.24 0.21
CA GLY A 203 -4.40 9.42 -1.22
C GLY A 203 -3.63 10.69 -1.61
N ILE A 204 -3.10 11.43 -0.62
CA ILE A 204 -2.35 12.69 -0.85
C ILE A 204 -1.17 12.47 -1.80
N HIS A 205 -0.38 11.41 -1.62
CA HIS A 205 0.75 11.12 -2.50
C HIS A 205 0.33 10.96 -3.97
N ALA A 206 -0.79 10.27 -4.21
CA ALA A 206 -1.31 10.11 -5.57
C ALA A 206 -1.74 11.45 -6.18
N LEU A 207 -2.38 12.33 -5.40
CA LEU A 207 -2.75 13.65 -5.84
C LEU A 207 -1.53 14.52 -6.19
N LEU A 208 -0.53 14.58 -5.29
CA LEU A 208 0.69 15.37 -5.53
C LEU A 208 1.44 14.89 -6.78
N ARG A 209 1.47 13.58 -7.01
CA ARG A 209 2.03 13.02 -8.24
C ARG A 209 1.25 13.43 -9.49
N GLN A 210 -0.09 13.50 -9.41
CA GLN A 210 -0.91 14.02 -10.52
C GLN A 210 -0.64 15.50 -10.80
N LEU A 211 -0.20 16.26 -9.79
CA LEU A 211 0.28 17.64 -9.93
C LEU A 211 1.74 17.73 -10.47
N GLY A 212 2.33 16.60 -10.86
CA GLY A 212 3.67 16.54 -11.44
C GLY A 212 4.81 16.48 -10.41
N CYS A 213 4.52 16.28 -9.12
CA CYS A 213 5.55 16.20 -8.10
C CYS A 213 6.27 14.85 -8.13
N GLU A 214 7.59 14.85 -8.26
CA GLU A 214 8.43 13.67 -8.12
C GLU A 214 8.54 13.24 -6.65
N ILE A 215 8.71 14.21 -5.75
CA ILE A 215 8.69 13.99 -4.31
C ILE A 215 7.37 14.48 -3.75
N SER A 216 6.71 13.67 -2.97
CA SER A 216 5.45 14.02 -2.32
C SER A 216 5.56 13.95 -0.80
N ILE A 217 5.20 15.03 -0.13
CA ILE A 217 5.12 15.14 1.33
C ILE A 217 3.64 15.14 1.70
N ALA A 218 3.20 14.08 2.34
CA ALA A 218 1.81 13.93 2.77
C ALA A 218 1.73 14.05 4.28
N GLN A 219 0.90 14.99 4.76
CA GLN A 219 0.54 15.04 6.16
C GLN A 219 -0.92 14.61 6.32
N GLY A 220 -1.10 13.37 6.79
CA GLY A 220 -2.40 12.73 6.93
C GLY A 220 -2.81 12.58 8.39
N LEU A 221 -4.12 12.53 8.63
CA LEU A 221 -4.67 12.22 9.93
C LEU A 221 -4.61 10.71 10.17
N ASN A 222 -3.96 10.29 11.25
CA ASN A 222 -4.03 8.92 11.70
C ASN A 222 -5.37 8.70 12.42
N GLN A 223 -6.24 7.90 11.82
CA GLN A 223 -7.59 7.65 12.31
C GLN A 223 -7.62 6.92 13.67
N TYR A 224 -6.53 6.22 14.04
CA TYR A 224 -6.47 5.46 15.29
C TYR A 224 -6.14 6.32 16.52
N ASN A 225 -5.37 7.40 16.34
CA ASN A 225 -4.93 8.25 17.47
C ASN A 225 -5.28 9.73 17.28
N ASN A 226 -5.98 10.07 16.20
CA ASN A 226 -6.40 11.42 15.84
C ASN A 226 -5.22 12.43 15.74
N ARG A 227 -4.02 11.96 15.40
CA ARG A 227 -2.82 12.78 15.23
C ARG A 227 -2.38 12.82 13.77
N TYR A 228 -1.79 13.92 13.37
CA TYR A 228 -1.18 14.03 12.06
C TYR A 228 0.17 13.32 12.05
N TYR A 229 0.36 12.45 11.08
CA TYR A 229 1.67 11.88 10.75
C TYR A 229 2.09 12.35 9.36
N THR A 230 3.39 12.44 9.14
CA THR A 230 3.94 12.86 7.87
C THR A 230 4.67 11.70 7.21
N SER A 231 4.45 11.54 5.91
CA SER A 231 5.22 10.63 5.07
C SER A 231 5.79 11.39 3.87
N ILE A 232 7.01 11.00 3.47
CA ILE A 232 7.72 11.57 2.31
C ILE A 232 8.00 10.43 1.36
N SER A 233 7.58 10.54 0.11
CA SER A 233 7.67 9.46 -0.86
C SER A 233 8.09 9.96 -2.23
N SER A 234 8.89 9.14 -2.92
CA SER A 234 9.18 9.25 -4.36
C SER A 234 9.15 7.86 -4.99
N HIS A 235 8.97 7.80 -6.31
CA HIS A 235 9.09 6.55 -7.04
C HIS A 235 10.54 6.23 -7.44
N ASN A 236 11.32 7.27 -7.73
CA ASN A 236 12.64 7.11 -8.34
C ASN A 236 13.78 7.48 -7.39
N LEU A 237 13.48 8.22 -6.30
CA LEU A 237 14.51 8.72 -5.39
C LEU A 237 14.47 7.98 -4.05
N ASN A 238 15.64 7.82 -3.46
CA ASN A 238 15.77 7.22 -2.13
C ASN A 238 15.55 8.30 -1.04
N MET A 239 14.43 8.18 -0.33
CA MET A 239 14.04 9.12 0.73
C MET A 239 14.82 8.90 2.03
N THR A 240 15.50 7.74 2.21
CA THR A 240 16.27 7.47 3.44
C THR A 240 17.46 8.41 3.61
N VAL A 241 17.89 9.10 2.55
CA VAL A 241 18.92 10.15 2.63
C VAL A 241 18.54 11.28 3.58
N LEU A 242 17.25 11.50 3.85
CA LEU A 242 16.74 12.48 4.80
C LEU A 242 16.81 12.00 6.26
N LEU A 243 16.89 10.68 6.50
CA LEU A 243 16.77 10.11 7.84
C LEU A 243 17.82 10.64 8.82
N PRO A 244 19.12 10.81 8.47
CA PRO A 244 20.09 11.36 9.40
C PRO A 244 19.71 12.75 9.92
N ALA A 245 19.19 13.62 9.05
CA ALA A 245 18.77 14.97 9.43
C ALA A 245 17.47 14.97 10.23
N LEU A 246 16.50 14.13 9.84
CA LEU A 246 15.24 13.99 10.54
C LEU A 246 15.44 13.40 11.95
N LEU A 247 16.24 12.33 12.07
CA LEU A 247 16.53 11.66 13.35
C LEU A 247 17.31 12.54 14.32
N LYS A 248 18.14 13.46 13.80
CA LYS A 248 18.82 14.47 14.64
C LYS A 248 17.84 15.44 15.28
N LYS A 249 16.72 15.75 14.61
CA LYS A 249 15.69 16.68 15.12
C LYS A 249 14.61 15.96 15.92
N GLU A 250 14.21 14.76 15.49
CA GLU A 250 13.13 14.00 16.11
C GLU A 250 13.35 12.50 15.94
N ARG A 251 13.37 11.76 17.04
CA ARG A 251 13.52 10.29 17.01
C ARG A 251 12.28 9.62 16.46
N GLY A 252 12.45 8.44 15.85
CA GLY A 252 11.35 7.58 15.40
C GLY A 252 10.93 7.76 13.95
N TRP A 253 11.61 8.61 13.17
CA TRP A 253 11.50 8.60 11.72
C TRP A 253 12.11 7.33 11.15
N GLY A 254 11.46 6.75 10.14
CA GLY A 254 11.94 5.54 9.49
C GLY A 254 11.13 5.20 8.25
N GLY A 255 11.49 4.12 7.61
CA GLY A 255 10.83 3.60 6.42
C GLY A 255 11.39 2.23 6.05
N PRO A 256 10.80 1.57 5.04
CA PRO A 256 11.31 0.31 4.52
C PRO A 256 12.65 0.49 3.82
N ASP A 257 13.44 -0.56 3.78
CA ASP A 257 14.81 -0.56 3.25
C ASP A 257 14.91 -0.14 1.78
N HIS A 258 13.87 -0.34 0.96
CA HIS A 258 13.85 0.14 -0.42
C HIS A 258 13.91 1.68 -0.55
N GLY A 259 13.70 2.41 0.54
CA GLY A 259 13.91 3.86 0.62
C GLY A 259 12.91 4.74 -0.12
N ARG A 260 11.90 4.20 -0.78
CA ARG A 260 10.94 5.00 -1.57
C ARG A 260 9.95 5.81 -0.74
N ILE A 261 9.83 5.46 0.55
CA ILE A 261 8.97 6.17 1.49
C ILE A 261 9.61 6.15 2.87
N ILE A 262 9.53 7.29 3.55
CA ILE A 262 9.85 7.42 4.97
C ILE A 262 8.67 8.07 5.69
N SER A 263 8.53 7.80 6.96
CA SER A 263 7.42 8.31 7.76
C SER A 263 7.87 8.77 9.14
N SER A 264 7.14 9.73 9.67
CA SER A 264 7.30 10.19 11.05
C SER A 264 6.90 9.10 12.05
N PRO A 265 7.21 9.27 13.34
CA PRO A 265 6.73 8.40 14.40
C PRO A 265 5.20 8.19 14.30
N LYS A 266 4.72 7.00 14.69
CA LYS A 266 3.28 6.68 14.74
C LYS A 266 2.50 7.60 15.68
N SER A 267 3.18 8.19 16.66
CA SER A 267 2.63 9.22 17.57
C SER A 267 2.38 10.57 16.90
N GLY A 268 2.80 10.75 15.66
CA GLY A 268 2.82 12.02 14.95
C GLY A 268 4.20 12.68 15.01
N THR A 269 4.38 13.78 14.27
CA THR A 269 5.62 14.58 14.28
C THR A 269 5.42 15.94 14.96
N THR A 270 6.45 16.39 15.66
CA THR A 270 6.56 17.73 16.24
C THR A 270 7.24 18.71 15.29
N LEU A 271 7.85 18.22 14.21
CA LEU A 271 8.48 19.08 13.21
C LEU A 271 7.44 19.92 12.48
N SER A 272 7.75 21.20 12.31
CA SER A 272 6.87 22.08 11.55
C SER A 272 6.86 21.73 10.06
N GLU A 273 5.78 22.10 9.39
CA GLU A 273 5.67 22.00 7.93
C GLU A 273 6.86 22.64 7.22
N LYS A 274 7.25 23.85 7.68
CA LYS A 274 8.38 24.60 7.13
C LYS A 274 9.71 23.85 7.29
N ASP A 275 9.92 23.19 8.42
CA ASP A 275 11.14 22.40 8.65
C ASP A 275 11.24 21.23 7.66
N ILE A 276 10.13 20.51 7.47
CA ILE A 276 10.09 19.34 6.58
C ILE A 276 10.27 19.77 5.12
N ILE A 277 9.57 20.82 4.69
CA ILE A 277 9.68 21.39 3.34
C ILE A 277 11.13 21.84 3.08
N ASN A 278 11.75 22.57 4.01
CA ASN A 278 13.12 23.03 3.86
C ASN A 278 14.13 21.88 3.79
N MET A 279 13.95 20.82 4.59
CA MET A 279 14.81 19.64 4.49
C MET A 279 14.74 19.01 3.11
N VAL A 280 13.52 18.75 2.58
CA VAL A 280 13.38 18.18 1.23
C VAL A 280 14.01 19.11 0.19
N ARG A 281 13.79 20.42 0.30
CA ARG A 281 14.34 21.41 -0.63
C ARG A 281 15.86 21.41 -0.70
N VAL A 282 16.53 21.21 0.45
CA VAL A 282 18.00 21.32 0.55
C VAL A 282 18.69 19.99 0.21
N TYR A 283 18.07 18.85 0.51
CA TYR A 283 18.68 17.53 0.33
C TYR A 283 18.54 16.97 -1.09
N PHE A 284 17.64 17.50 -1.87
CA PHE A 284 17.40 17.17 -3.27
C PHE A 284 17.50 18.45 -4.14
#